data_4a194db678b4d51bf12bf130bc8b68e2
#
_entry.id   4a194db678b4d51bf12bf130bc8b68e2
#
_cell.length_a   1.000
_cell.length_b   1.000
_cell.length_c   1.000
_cell.angle_alpha   90.00
_cell.angle_beta   90.00
_cell.angle_gamma   90.00
#
_symmetry.space_group_name_H-M   'P 1'
#
loop_
_entity.id
_entity.type
_entity.pdbx_description
1 polymer ?
#
loop_
_entity_poly.entity_id
_entity_poly.type
_entity_poly.pdbx_seq_one_letter_code
_entity_poly.pdbx_strand_id
1 'polypeptide(L)'
;MKMIAKADSGRFQSGADKYAAYLETPEGRLRCDLTFANLQDFLPLPQTKLSLRALDLGCGTGAATVRLARLGIHTTLLDSSPAMLDIAKRAAREAGVDGKIGLKHGNAAEVASLFPSGSFDIVLCHNILEYVDDPNAVLSAAAQVLRSDSTGIGILSVLVRSRAGEVLKAGIEAGDLGAAERNLTAVWGYESLFGGRVRLFTLESLQAMTKGASLAVAAERGVRVISDYLPRQISRRDEYERIFALERKLGSRPEFAAIARYIQIIARHSCASSGEETGP
;
A
#
# COMPACT_ATOMS: atom_id res chain seq x y z
N MET A 1 -0.17 -29.59 2.66
CA MET A 1 0.56 -28.33 2.34
C MET A 1 -0.16 -27.14 2.97
N LYS A 2 -0.30 -27.12 4.30
CA LYS A 2 -1.07 -26.12 5.08
C LYS A 2 -0.28 -25.50 6.25
N MET A 3 1.06 -25.49 6.19
CA MET A 3 1.88 -25.09 7.36
C MET A 3 2.62 -23.75 7.24
N ILE A 4 2.49 -23.00 6.12
CA ILE A 4 3.25 -21.74 5.93
C ILE A 4 2.52 -20.53 6.53
N ALA A 5 1.19 -20.49 6.50
CA ALA A 5 0.41 -19.34 6.98
C ALA A 5 0.52 -19.08 8.51
N LYS A 6 0.84 -20.09 9.32
CA LYS A 6 0.93 -19.95 10.78
C LYS A 6 2.28 -19.42 11.28
N ALA A 7 3.34 -19.59 10.50
CA ALA A 7 4.68 -19.10 10.85
C ALA A 7 4.85 -17.59 10.60
N ASP A 8 4.11 -17.02 9.64
CA ASP A 8 4.23 -15.62 9.24
C ASP A 8 3.51 -14.64 10.19
N SER A 9 2.39 -15.04 10.80
CA SER A 9 1.70 -14.17 11.78
C SER A 9 2.53 -13.88 13.02
N GLY A 10 3.40 -14.79 13.43
CA GLY A 10 4.28 -14.63 14.59
C GLY A 10 5.30 -13.51 14.43
N ARG A 11 5.86 -13.32 13.24
CA ARG A 11 6.86 -12.26 12.98
C ARG A 11 6.27 -10.85 13.03
N PHE A 12 5.03 -10.67 12.60
CA PHE A 12 4.33 -9.38 12.70
C PHE A 12 3.93 -9.09 14.14
N GLN A 13 3.55 -10.11 14.91
CA GLN A 13 3.26 -9.96 16.33
C GLN A 13 4.51 -9.51 17.09
N SER A 14 5.66 -10.17 16.90
CA SER A 14 6.91 -9.83 17.59
C SER A 14 7.61 -8.58 17.04
N GLY A 15 7.35 -8.21 15.80
CA GLY A 15 7.97 -7.08 15.12
C GLY A 15 7.18 -5.76 15.18
N ALA A 16 6.02 -5.74 15.85
CA ALA A 16 5.11 -4.59 15.81
C ALA A 16 5.74 -3.29 16.32
N ASP A 17 6.41 -3.32 17.49
CA ASP A 17 7.08 -2.14 18.05
C ASP A 17 8.25 -1.68 17.17
N LYS A 18 9.01 -2.61 16.60
CA LYS A 18 10.10 -2.30 15.68
C LYS A 18 9.58 -1.62 14.42
N TYR A 19 8.42 -2.07 13.93
CA TYR A 19 7.77 -1.43 12.78
C TYR A 19 7.25 -0.04 13.11
N ALA A 20 6.62 0.14 14.27
CA ALA A 20 6.20 1.45 14.75
C ALA A 20 7.38 2.43 14.83
N ALA A 21 8.51 2.00 15.43
CA ALA A 21 9.73 2.80 15.49
C ALA A 21 10.30 3.14 14.12
N TYR A 22 10.25 2.20 13.16
CA TYR A 22 10.66 2.48 11.77
C TYR A 22 9.82 3.58 11.14
N LEU A 23 8.51 3.62 11.38
CA LEU A 23 7.64 4.66 10.79
C LEU A 23 7.95 6.08 11.29
N GLU A 24 8.62 6.22 12.44
CA GLU A 24 9.08 7.50 12.97
C GLU A 24 10.42 7.95 12.35
N THR A 25 11.14 7.05 11.66
CA THR A 25 12.34 7.44 10.91
C THR A 25 11.99 8.33 9.71
N PRO A 26 12.90 9.20 9.23
CA PRO A 26 12.67 9.99 8.02
C PRO A 26 12.25 9.14 6.82
N GLU A 27 12.83 7.97 6.65
CA GLU A 27 12.53 7.04 5.55
C GLU A 27 11.14 6.41 5.67
N GLY A 28 10.76 5.97 6.87
CA GLY A 28 9.43 5.41 7.16
C GLY A 28 8.34 6.45 7.01
N ARG A 29 8.56 7.63 7.58
CA ARG A 29 7.67 8.78 7.46
C ARG A 29 7.48 9.20 6.00
N LEU A 30 8.58 9.35 5.25
CA LEU A 30 8.54 9.76 3.84
C LEU A 30 7.75 8.77 2.98
N ARG A 31 7.92 7.45 3.21
CA ARG A 31 7.10 6.44 2.53
C ARG A 31 5.61 6.65 2.80
N CYS A 32 5.22 6.82 4.06
CA CYS A 32 3.82 7.02 4.43
C CYS A 32 3.26 8.33 3.86
N ASP A 33 4.02 9.42 3.93
CA ASP A 33 3.60 10.74 3.47
C ASP A 33 3.42 10.75 1.94
N LEU A 34 4.35 10.18 1.18
CA LEU A 34 4.26 10.07 -0.28
C LEU A 34 3.08 9.19 -0.70
N THR A 35 2.94 8.01 -0.07
CA THR A 35 1.84 7.09 -0.39
C THR A 35 0.48 7.73 -0.13
N PHE A 36 0.34 8.44 0.98
CA PHE A 36 -0.90 9.12 1.32
C PHE A 36 -1.18 10.31 0.40
N ALA A 37 -0.17 11.13 0.11
CA ALA A 37 -0.31 12.26 -0.80
C ALA A 37 -0.70 11.83 -2.22
N ASN A 38 -0.15 10.71 -2.72
CA ASN A 38 -0.55 10.13 -4.00
C ASN A 38 -2.01 9.66 -3.99
N LEU A 39 -2.49 9.09 -2.87
CA LEU A 39 -3.89 8.71 -2.72
C LEU A 39 -4.81 9.94 -2.66
N GLN A 40 -4.40 11.00 -1.95
CA GLN A 40 -5.19 12.22 -1.81
C GLN A 40 -5.54 12.89 -3.14
N ASP A 41 -4.69 12.78 -4.15
CA ASP A 41 -4.97 13.33 -5.49
C ASP A 41 -6.25 12.74 -6.13
N PHE A 42 -6.73 11.60 -5.62
CA PHE A 42 -7.88 10.86 -6.14
C PHE A 42 -9.08 10.85 -5.20
N LEU A 43 -8.92 11.32 -3.96
CA LEU A 43 -10.03 11.40 -3.01
C LEU A 43 -11.01 12.52 -3.41
N PRO A 44 -12.31 12.34 -3.14
CA PRO A 44 -13.28 13.41 -3.34
C PRO A 44 -12.90 14.65 -2.52
N LEU A 45 -13.24 15.83 -3.06
CA LEU A 45 -12.98 17.09 -2.35
C LEU A 45 -13.73 17.11 -1.00
N PRO A 46 -13.13 17.74 0.04
CA PRO A 46 -13.71 17.79 1.39
C PRO A 46 -15.12 18.41 1.48
N GLN A 47 -15.50 19.22 0.48
CA GLN A 47 -16.83 19.87 0.43
C GLN A 47 -17.97 18.91 0.04
N THR A 48 -17.67 17.72 -0.44
CA THR A 48 -18.68 16.69 -0.66
C THR A 48 -19.09 16.12 0.69
N LYS A 49 -20.36 16.34 1.10
CA LYS A 49 -20.94 15.80 2.35
C LYS A 49 -21.11 14.28 2.32
N LEU A 50 -20.17 13.55 1.72
CA LEU A 50 -20.22 12.11 1.60
C LEU A 50 -19.65 11.45 2.87
N SER A 51 -20.42 10.52 3.43
CA SER A 51 -19.94 9.65 4.51
C SER A 51 -19.17 8.49 3.90
N LEU A 52 -17.88 8.70 3.60
CA LEU A 52 -17.04 7.67 2.97
C LEU A 52 -16.62 6.60 3.97
N ARG A 53 -16.51 5.37 3.48
CA ARG A 53 -16.05 4.20 4.22
C ARG A 53 -14.77 3.65 3.56
N ALA A 54 -13.74 3.44 4.37
CA ALA A 54 -12.48 2.85 3.92
C ALA A 54 -12.20 1.52 4.62
N LEU A 55 -11.50 0.62 3.92
CA LEU A 55 -10.88 -0.57 4.47
C LEU A 55 -9.36 -0.44 4.33
N ASP A 56 -8.64 -0.63 5.43
CA ASP A 56 -7.18 -0.73 5.44
C ASP A 56 -6.80 -2.21 5.67
N LEU A 57 -6.43 -2.87 4.57
CA LEU A 57 -6.19 -4.30 4.52
C LEU A 57 -4.73 -4.62 4.84
N GLY A 58 -4.47 -5.30 5.95
CA GLY A 58 -3.12 -5.42 6.53
C GLY A 58 -2.65 -4.09 7.09
N CYS A 59 -3.48 -3.46 7.91
CA CYS A 59 -3.32 -2.06 8.34
C CYS A 59 -2.04 -1.79 9.16
N GLY A 60 -1.38 -2.83 9.69
CA GLY A 60 -0.25 -2.67 10.58
C GLY A 60 -0.57 -1.74 11.76
N THR A 61 0.25 -0.72 11.94
CA THR A 61 0.10 0.27 13.04
C THR A 61 -0.94 1.37 12.74
N GLY A 62 -1.67 1.31 11.62
CA GLY A 62 -2.74 2.24 11.29
C GLY A 62 -2.29 3.61 10.77
N ALA A 63 -1.07 3.76 10.29
CA ALA A 63 -0.53 5.05 9.85
C ALA A 63 -1.34 5.70 8.71
N ALA A 64 -1.82 4.92 7.73
CA ALA A 64 -2.69 5.40 6.67
C ALA A 64 -4.11 5.68 7.18
N THR A 65 -4.60 4.82 8.05
CA THR A 65 -5.93 4.91 8.65
C THR A 65 -6.15 6.18 9.44
N VAL A 66 -5.21 6.56 10.32
CA VAL A 66 -5.32 7.82 11.11
C VAL A 66 -5.45 9.02 10.19
N ARG A 67 -4.75 9.03 9.07
CA ARG A 67 -4.83 10.13 8.07
C ARG A 67 -6.19 10.18 7.39
N LEU A 68 -6.75 9.04 6.98
CA LEU A 68 -8.11 8.97 6.40
C LEU A 68 -9.17 9.41 7.43
N ALA A 69 -9.05 8.96 8.68
CA ALA A 69 -9.97 9.33 9.75
C ALA A 69 -9.95 10.85 10.06
N ARG A 70 -8.77 11.49 9.97
CA ARG A 70 -8.65 12.97 10.08
C ARG A 70 -9.35 13.71 8.94
N LEU A 71 -9.52 13.10 7.78
CA LEU A 71 -10.34 13.64 6.68
C LEU A 71 -11.85 13.36 6.87
N GLY A 72 -12.24 12.74 7.99
CA GLY A 72 -13.64 12.42 8.29
C GLY A 72 -14.11 11.06 7.77
N ILE A 73 -13.23 10.26 7.15
CA ILE A 73 -13.55 8.97 6.55
C ILE A 73 -13.62 7.88 7.63
N HIS A 74 -14.73 7.12 7.66
CA HIS A 74 -14.86 5.97 8.56
C HIS A 74 -14.04 4.80 8.03
N THR A 75 -13.01 4.39 8.80
CA THR A 75 -12.05 3.39 8.34
C THR A 75 -12.12 2.12 9.19
N THR A 76 -12.27 0.97 8.53
CA THR A 76 -12.11 -0.35 9.13
C THR A 76 -10.67 -0.82 8.92
N LEU A 77 -10.02 -1.23 10.01
CA LEU A 77 -8.67 -1.78 10.03
C LEU A 77 -8.78 -3.30 10.12
N LEU A 78 -8.19 -4.00 9.16
CA LEU A 78 -8.08 -5.45 9.19
C LEU A 78 -6.61 -5.83 9.29
N ASP A 79 -6.24 -6.57 10.32
CA ASP A 79 -4.88 -7.15 10.45
C ASP A 79 -4.94 -8.51 11.16
N SER A 80 -4.00 -9.39 10.82
CA SER A 80 -3.85 -10.70 11.45
C SER A 80 -3.04 -10.66 12.75
N SER A 81 -2.39 -9.55 13.06
CA SER A 81 -1.58 -9.33 14.27
C SER A 81 -2.34 -8.50 15.30
N PRO A 82 -2.74 -9.08 16.45
CA PRO A 82 -3.31 -8.31 17.55
C PRO A 82 -2.41 -7.18 18.03
N ALA A 83 -1.07 -7.38 18.09
CA ALA A 83 -0.13 -6.33 18.50
C ALA A 83 -0.16 -5.12 17.57
N MET A 84 -0.28 -5.34 16.24
CA MET A 84 -0.45 -4.25 15.27
C MET A 84 -1.75 -3.48 15.53
N LEU A 85 -2.86 -4.20 15.73
CA LEU A 85 -4.16 -3.57 16.02
C LEU A 85 -4.16 -2.79 17.35
N ASP A 86 -3.44 -3.27 18.37
CA ASP A 86 -3.30 -2.55 19.63
C ASP A 86 -2.52 -1.24 19.48
N ILE A 87 -1.46 -1.23 18.67
CA ILE A 87 -0.73 0.00 18.33
C ILE A 87 -1.63 0.94 17.52
N ALA A 88 -2.32 0.44 16.50
CA ALA A 88 -3.24 1.23 15.68
C ALA A 88 -4.35 1.88 16.53
N LYS A 89 -4.89 1.13 17.50
CA LYS A 89 -5.89 1.64 18.45
C LYS A 89 -5.36 2.78 19.32
N ARG A 90 -4.12 2.65 19.82
CA ARG A 90 -3.47 3.72 20.59
C ARG A 90 -3.25 4.96 19.73
N ALA A 91 -2.68 4.79 18.53
CA ALA A 91 -2.45 5.89 17.58
C ALA A 91 -3.74 6.63 17.22
N ALA A 92 -4.86 5.91 17.06
CA ALA A 92 -6.17 6.51 16.79
C ALA A 92 -6.68 7.37 17.95
N ARG A 93 -6.53 6.89 19.19
CA ARG A 93 -6.91 7.65 20.40
C ARG A 93 -6.05 8.88 20.58
N GLU A 94 -4.74 8.76 20.44
CA GLU A 94 -3.79 9.87 20.52
C GLU A 94 -4.07 10.94 19.46
N ALA A 95 -4.54 10.53 18.29
CA ALA A 95 -4.95 11.41 17.21
C ALA A 95 -6.37 11.97 17.36
N GLY A 96 -7.17 11.53 18.35
CA GLY A 96 -8.55 11.97 18.58
C GLY A 96 -9.53 11.53 17.48
N VAL A 97 -9.25 10.39 16.82
CA VAL A 97 -10.06 9.87 15.69
C VAL A 97 -10.63 8.46 15.93
N ASP A 98 -10.54 7.96 17.15
CA ASP A 98 -11.00 6.61 17.53
C ASP A 98 -12.48 6.37 17.25
N GLY A 99 -13.34 7.39 17.33
CA GLY A 99 -14.75 7.32 16.96
C GLY A 99 -15.02 7.09 15.47
N LYS A 100 -14.00 7.17 14.61
CA LYS A 100 -14.09 6.89 13.16
C LYS A 100 -13.41 5.59 12.74
N ILE A 101 -12.92 4.81 13.70
CA ILE A 101 -12.11 3.62 13.42
C ILE A 101 -12.78 2.37 13.97
N GLY A 102 -13.00 1.39 13.09
CA GLY A 102 -13.38 0.02 13.43
C GLY A 102 -12.17 -0.91 13.35
N LEU A 103 -11.98 -1.78 14.35
CA LEU A 103 -10.93 -2.79 14.36
C LEU A 103 -11.49 -4.16 14.06
N LYS A 104 -10.85 -4.92 13.20
CA LYS A 104 -11.18 -6.29 12.86
C LYS A 104 -9.90 -7.14 12.85
N HIS A 105 -9.84 -8.14 13.72
CA HIS A 105 -8.81 -9.16 13.65
C HIS A 105 -9.21 -10.20 12.60
N GLY A 106 -8.32 -10.49 11.64
CA GLY A 106 -8.59 -11.46 10.57
C GLY A 106 -7.50 -11.47 9.50
N ASN A 107 -7.60 -12.44 8.60
CA ASN A 107 -6.64 -12.60 7.50
C ASN A 107 -7.12 -11.83 6.26
N ALA A 108 -6.21 -11.17 5.57
CA ALA A 108 -6.48 -10.47 4.30
C ALA A 108 -7.06 -11.41 3.23
N ALA A 109 -6.67 -12.68 3.22
CA ALA A 109 -7.22 -13.68 2.31
C ALA A 109 -8.72 -13.97 2.51
N GLU A 110 -9.27 -13.60 3.67
CA GLU A 110 -10.67 -13.84 4.05
C GLU A 110 -11.55 -12.61 3.85
N VAL A 111 -11.04 -11.51 3.31
CA VAL A 111 -11.74 -10.22 3.25
C VAL A 111 -13.12 -10.32 2.59
N ALA A 112 -13.26 -11.10 1.52
CA ALA A 112 -14.54 -11.27 0.82
C ALA A 112 -15.60 -12.05 1.64
N SER A 113 -15.17 -12.84 2.63
CA SER A 113 -16.08 -13.51 3.57
C SER A 113 -16.39 -12.67 4.81
N LEU A 114 -15.50 -11.72 5.13
CA LEU A 114 -15.62 -10.85 6.31
C LEU A 114 -16.51 -9.63 6.06
N PHE A 115 -16.63 -9.21 4.80
CA PHE A 115 -17.37 -8.01 4.43
C PHE A 115 -18.24 -8.23 3.18
N PRO A 116 -19.45 -7.65 3.12
CA PRO A 116 -20.28 -7.69 1.92
C PRO A 116 -19.61 -7.03 0.72
N SER A 117 -19.95 -7.48 -0.48
CA SER A 117 -19.51 -6.84 -1.73
C SER A 117 -19.91 -5.37 -1.76
N GLY A 118 -19.02 -4.50 -2.29
CA GLY A 118 -19.27 -3.08 -2.43
C GLY A 118 -19.38 -2.29 -1.11
N SER A 119 -18.85 -2.83 0.00
CA SER A 119 -18.98 -2.22 1.33
C SER A 119 -18.16 -0.95 1.54
N PHE A 120 -17.12 -0.74 0.73
CA PHE A 120 -16.14 0.32 0.95
C PHE A 120 -15.95 1.19 -0.29
N ASP A 121 -15.84 2.50 -0.07
CA ASP A 121 -15.51 3.48 -1.11
C ASP A 121 -14.02 3.53 -1.41
N ILE A 122 -13.19 3.18 -0.40
CA ILE A 122 -11.74 3.19 -0.49
C ILE A 122 -11.22 1.88 0.11
N VAL A 123 -10.33 1.19 -0.62
CA VAL A 123 -9.62 0.01 -0.10
C VAL A 123 -8.13 0.23 -0.24
N LEU A 124 -7.38 0.04 0.85
CA LEU A 124 -5.94 0.12 0.88
C LEU A 124 -5.34 -1.28 0.97
N CYS A 125 -4.39 -1.58 0.09
CA CYS A 125 -3.54 -2.78 0.10
C CYS A 125 -2.08 -2.33 0.13
N HIS A 126 -1.64 -1.77 1.26
CA HIS A 126 -0.31 -1.18 1.37
C HIS A 126 0.67 -2.12 2.05
N ASN A 127 1.67 -2.61 1.30
CA ASN A 127 2.69 -3.55 1.76
C ASN A 127 2.11 -4.82 2.41
N ILE A 128 1.01 -5.33 1.88
CA ILE A 128 0.40 -6.60 2.31
C ILE A 128 0.62 -7.72 1.28
N LEU A 129 0.58 -7.39 -0.01
CA LEU A 129 0.66 -8.39 -1.09
C LEU A 129 2.03 -9.10 -1.12
N GLU A 130 3.06 -8.51 -0.55
CA GLU A 130 4.39 -9.10 -0.39
C GLU A 130 4.41 -10.33 0.54
N TYR A 131 3.40 -10.44 1.43
CA TYR A 131 3.40 -11.38 2.54
C TYR A 131 2.31 -12.46 2.45
N VAL A 132 1.42 -12.36 1.48
CA VAL A 132 0.33 -13.32 1.29
C VAL A 132 0.73 -14.44 0.34
N ASP A 133 0.15 -15.62 0.50
CA ASP A 133 0.44 -16.78 -0.36
C ASP A 133 -0.03 -16.54 -1.79
N ASP A 134 -1.25 -16.03 -1.96
CA ASP A 134 -1.84 -15.69 -3.25
C ASP A 134 -2.24 -14.20 -3.32
N PRO A 135 -1.35 -13.35 -3.84
CA PRO A 135 -1.64 -11.92 -3.97
C PRO A 135 -2.74 -11.62 -5.01
N ASN A 136 -2.96 -12.50 -6.01
CA ASN A 136 -4.05 -12.32 -6.97
C ASN A 136 -5.40 -12.53 -6.29
N ALA A 137 -5.55 -13.59 -5.49
CA ALA A 137 -6.78 -13.85 -4.75
C ALA A 137 -7.10 -12.72 -3.76
N VAL A 138 -6.10 -12.21 -3.04
CA VAL A 138 -6.28 -11.08 -2.11
C VAL A 138 -6.69 -9.81 -2.85
N LEU A 139 -6.07 -9.49 -3.99
CA LEU A 139 -6.40 -8.31 -4.78
C LEU A 139 -7.82 -8.41 -5.36
N SER A 140 -8.21 -9.59 -5.86
CA SER A 140 -9.57 -9.84 -6.37
C SER A 140 -10.62 -9.72 -5.27
N ALA A 141 -10.33 -10.24 -4.07
CA ALA A 141 -11.21 -10.10 -2.92
C ALA A 141 -11.31 -8.64 -2.43
N ALA A 142 -10.21 -7.88 -2.48
CA ALA A 142 -10.22 -6.44 -2.21
C ALA A 142 -11.07 -5.66 -3.22
N ALA A 143 -11.00 -6.02 -4.52
CA ALA A 143 -11.85 -5.46 -5.56
C ALA A 143 -13.34 -5.79 -5.34
N GLN A 144 -13.65 -7.00 -4.88
CA GLN A 144 -15.03 -7.40 -4.60
C GLN A 144 -15.69 -6.57 -3.50
N VAL A 145 -14.97 -6.19 -2.45
CA VAL A 145 -15.51 -5.36 -1.36
C VAL A 145 -15.47 -3.86 -1.66
N LEU A 146 -14.77 -3.47 -2.73
CA LEU A 146 -14.75 -2.10 -3.24
C LEU A 146 -16.08 -1.78 -3.94
N ARG A 147 -16.61 -0.58 -3.71
CA ARG A 147 -17.83 -0.11 -4.37
C ARG A 147 -17.64 0.02 -5.89
N SER A 148 -18.60 -0.55 -6.61
CA SER A 148 -18.68 -0.53 -8.08
C SER A 148 -20.01 0.07 -8.50
N ASP A 149 -20.21 1.36 -8.30
CA ASP A 149 -21.41 2.05 -8.70
C ASP A 149 -21.11 3.23 -9.65
N SER A 150 -22.17 3.81 -10.20
CA SER A 150 -22.10 4.96 -11.12
C SER A 150 -21.55 6.24 -10.49
N THR A 151 -21.34 6.28 -9.17
CA THR A 151 -20.76 7.46 -8.48
C THR A 151 -19.27 7.61 -8.76
N GLY A 152 -18.60 6.55 -9.24
CA GLY A 152 -17.18 6.56 -9.60
C GLY A 152 -16.22 6.80 -8.44
N ILE A 153 -16.69 6.66 -7.18
CA ILE A 153 -15.89 6.96 -5.98
C ILE A 153 -14.99 5.78 -5.58
N GLY A 154 -15.33 4.55 -5.98
CA GLY A 154 -14.58 3.35 -5.61
C GLY A 154 -13.09 3.46 -5.98
N ILE A 155 -12.19 3.55 -4.97
CA ILE A 155 -10.75 3.69 -5.12
C ILE A 155 -10.04 2.55 -4.42
N LEU A 156 -9.24 1.79 -5.16
CA LEU A 156 -8.27 0.86 -4.60
C LEU A 156 -6.87 1.47 -4.70
N SER A 157 -6.13 1.51 -3.59
CA SER A 157 -4.73 1.92 -3.56
C SER A 157 -3.88 0.72 -3.16
N VAL A 158 -2.97 0.32 -4.03
CA VAL A 158 -2.02 -0.78 -3.81
C VAL A 158 -0.62 -0.21 -3.73
N LEU A 159 0.14 -0.54 -2.69
CA LEU A 159 1.56 -0.22 -2.56
C LEU A 159 2.34 -1.51 -2.36
N VAL A 160 3.35 -1.74 -3.19
CA VAL A 160 4.20 -2.94 -3.11
C VAL A 160 5.68 -2.60 -3.30
N ARG A 161 6.54 -3.48 -2.81
CA ARG A 161 7.98 -3.41 -2.98
C ARG A 161 8.37 -3.70 -4.44
N SER A 162 9.16 -2.80 -5.03
CA SER A 162 9.62 -2.89 -6.42
C SER A 162 10.86 -3.77 -6.55
N ARG A 163 10.87 -4.64 -7.56
CA ARG A 163 12.07 -5.40 -7.95
C ARG A 163 13.19 -4.47 -8.40
N ALA A 164 12.88 -3.46 -9.23
CA ALA A 164 13.86 -2.49 -9.71
C ALA A 164 14.49 -1.72 -8.54
N GLY A 165 13.69 -1.33 -7.54
CA GLY A 165 14.19 -0.70 -6.32
C GLY A 165 15.14 -1.59 -5.51
N GLU A 166 14.94 -2.93 -5.51
CA GLU A 166 15.90 -3.86 -4.87
C GLU A 166 17.21 -3.97 -5.65
N VAL A 167 17.17 -3.91 -6.99
CA VAL A 167 18.37 -3.87 -7.84
C VAL A 167 19.21 -2.64 -7.50
N LEU A 168 18.58 -1.46 -7.54
CA LEU A 168 19.29 -0.19 -7.26
C LEU A 168 19.78 -0.13 -5.82
N LYS A 169 19.00 -0.62 -4.86
CA LYS A 169 19.44 -0.68 -3.46
C LYS A 169 20.71 -1.53 -3.30
N ALA A 170 20.73 -2.71 -3.92
CA ALA A 170 21.90 -3.58 -3.85
C ALA A 170 23.12 -2.93 -4.50
N GLY A 171 22.97 -2.35 -5.70
CA GLY A 171 24.09 -1.76 -6.43
C GLY A 171 24.60 -0.44 -5.86
N ILE A 172 23.67 0.46 -5.50
CA ILE A 172 24.02 1.85 -5.12
C ILE A 172 24.24 1.99 -3.60
N GLU A 173 23.30 1.48 -2.79
CA GLU A 173 23.36 1.65 -1.33
C GLU A 173 24.32 0.65 -0.69
N ALA A 174 24.25 -0.64 -1.10
CA ALA A 174 25.07 -1.69 -0.51
C ALA A 174 26.41 -1.92 -1.24
N GLY A 175 26.58 -1.42 -2.47
CA GLY A 175 27.77 -1.67 -3.30
C GLY A 175 27.91 -3.13 -3.73
N ASP A 176 26.85 -3.93 -3.65
CA ASP A 176 26.86 -5.35 -4.03
C ASP A 176 26.30 -5.55 -5.44
N LEU A 177 27.22 -5.48 -6.44
CA LEU A 177 26.87 -5.67 -7.85
C LEU A 177 26.36 -7.08 -8.14
N GLY A 178 26.87 -8.11 -7.44
CA GLY A 178 26.40 -9.48 -7.59
C GLY A 178 24.96 -9.67 -7.09
N ALA A 179 24.60 -9.03 -5.98
CA ALA A 179 23.21 -9.01 -5.51
C ALA A 179 22.32 -8.21 -6.46
N ALA A 180 22.79 -7.07 -6.98
CA ALA A 180 22.05 -6.28 -7.97
C ALA A 180 21.73 -7.11 -9.22
N GLU A 181 22.71 -7.86 -9.75
CA GLU A 181 22.54 -8.75 -10.91
C GLU A 181 21.53 -9.86 -10.62
N ARG A 182 21.63 -10.54 -9.47
CA ARG A 182 20.66 -11.56 -9.06
C ARG A 182 19.24 -11.01 -8.93
N ASN A 183 19.11 -9.77 -8.47
CA ASN A 183 17.81 -9.13 -8.25
C ASN A 183 17.10 -8.75 -9.57
N LEU A 184 17.76 -8.72 -10.72
CA LEU A 184 17.12 -8.41 -12.02
C LEU A 184 15.95 -9.34 -12.33
N THR A 185 16.05 -10.60 -11.95
CA THR A 185 15.01 -11.63 -12.19
C THR A 185 14.39 -12.20 -10.93
N ALA A 186 14.80 -11.71 -9.75
CA ALA A 186 14.32 -12.24 -8.48
C ALA A 186 12.82 -11.97 -8.28
N VAL A 187 12.09 -13.03 -7.88
CA VAL A 187 10.68 -12.94 -7.45
C VAL A 187 10.60 -12.68 -5.95
N TRP A 188 11.68 -12.97 -5.21
CA TRP A 188 11.74 -12.86 -3.77
C TRP A 188 12.93 -12.02 -3.36
N GLY A 189 12.69 -11.08 -2.44
CA GLY A 189 13.70 -10.35 -1.71
C GLY A 189 13.76 -10.78 -0.26
N TYR A 190 14.62 -10.11 0.52
CA TYR A 190 14.72 -10.27 1.97
C TYR A 190 14.31 -8.98 2.66
N GLU A 191 13.50 -9.11 3.69
CA GLU A 191 13.04 -8.00 4.51
C GLU A 191 13.63 -8.16 5.94
N SER A 192 14.40 -7.16 6.39
CA SER A 192 15.13 -7.22 7.64
C SER A 192 14.33 -6.76 8.86
N LEU A 193 13.24 -6.01 8.65
CA LEU A 193 12.46 -5.43 9.74
C LEU A 193 11.72 -6.50 10.54
N PHE A 194 11.00 -7.38 9.83
CA PHE A 194 10.32 -8.53 10.42
C PHE A 194 11.13 -9.83 10.27
N GLY A 195 12.19 -9.83 9.46
CA GLY A 195 12.99 -10.98 9.08
C GLY A 195 12.25 -11.96 8.19
N GLY A 196 12.75 -12.19 6.98
CA GLY A 196 12.18 -13.19 6.09
C GLY A 196 12.05 -12.77 4.63
N ARG A 197 11.47 -13.68 3.85
CA ARG A 197 11.26 -13.46 2.43
C ARG A 197 10.06 -12.55 2.20
N VAL A 198 10.18 -11.70 1.17
CA VAL A 198 9.10 -10.87 0.65
C VAL A 198 9.01 -11.02 -0.85
N ARG A 199 7.80 -11.03 -1.38
CA ARG A 199 7.58 -11.01 -2.82
C ARG A 199 7.96 -9.66 -3.38
N LEU A 200 8.64 -9.67 -4.54
CA LEU A 200 8.97 -8.48 -5.30
C LEU A 200 8.06 -8.38 -6.51
N PHE A 201 7.66 -7.16 -6.83
CA PHE A 201 6.77 -6.88 -7.93
C PHE A 201 7.46 -6.05 -9.02
N THR A 202 7.01 -6.21 -10.26
CA THR A 202 7.26 -5.25 -11.33
C THR A 202 5.98 -4.50 -11.62
N LEU A 203 6.08 -3.36 -12.30
CA LEU A 203 4.91 -2.60 -12.71
C LEU A 203 3.98 -3.44 -13.59
N GLU A 204 4.54 -4.17 -14.56
CA GLU A 204 3.79 -5.06 -15.46
C GLU A 204 3.05 -6.16 -14.71
N SER A 205 3.71 -6.77 -13.70
CA SER A 205 3.07 -7.81 -12.89
C SER A 205 1.89 -7.25 -12.09
N LEU A 206 2.04 -6.05 -11.54
CA LEU A 206 0.99 -5.40 -10.76
C LEU A 206 -0.17 -4.92 -11.64
N GLN A 207 0.12 -4.40 -12.84
CA GLN A 207 -0.90 -4.06 -13.86
C GLN A 207 -1.70 -5.29 -14.28
N ALA A 208 -1.02 -6.42 -14.56
CA ALA A 208 -1.68 -7.68 -14.93
C ALA A 208 -2.61 -8.17 -13.81
N MET A 209 -2.17 -8.12 -12.56
CA MET A 209 -2.98 -8.49 -11.39
C MET A 209 -4.20 -7.56 -11.25
N THR A 210 -4.01 -6.25 -11.41
CA THR A 210 -5.08 -5.24 -11.34
C THR A 210 -6.14 -5.50 -12.41
N LYS A 211 -5.69 -5.75 -13.65
CA LYS A 211 -6.59 -6.13 -14.75
C LYS A 211 -7.33 -7.45 -14.48
N GLY A 212 -6.63 -8.45 -13.94
CA GLY A 212 -7.22 -9.74 -13.55
C GLY A 212 -8.29 -9.62 -12.47
N ALA A 213 -8.22 -8.59 -11.62
CA ALA A 213 -9.22 -8.24 -10.62
C ALA A 213 -10.36 -7.34 -11.17
N SER A 214 -10.50 -7.19 -12.51
CA SER A 214 -11.49 -6.33 -13.18
C SER A 214 -11.40 -4.85 -12.80
N LEU A 215 -10.19 -4.39 -12.54
CA LEU A 215 -9.88 -3.00 -12.21
C LEU A 215 -9.12 -2.32 -13.34
N ALA A 216 -9.39 -1.03 -13.55
CA ALA A 216 -8.65 -0.15 -14.43
C ALA A 216 -7.66 0.70 -13.60
N VAL A 217 -6.42 0.80 -14.06
CA VAL A 217 -5.40 1.65 -13.45
C VAL A 217 -5.72 3.11 -13.75
N ALA A 218 -5.94 3.91 -12.70
CA ALA A 218 -6.16 5.35 -12.80
C ALA A 218 -4.84 6.12 -12.70
N ALA A 219 -3.88 5.61 -11.93
CA ALA A 219 -2.54 6.19 -11.84
C ALA A 219 -1.51 5.18 -11.36
N GLU A 220 -0.28 5.39 -11.81
CA GLU A 220 0.94 4.73 -11.37
C GLU A 220 1.85 5.76 -10.72
N ARG A 221 2.41 5.42 -9.57
CA ARG A 221 3.29 6.31 -8.80
C ARG A 221 4.48 5.54 -8.26
N GLY A 222 5.65 6.16 -8.36
CA GLY A 222 6.82 5.73 -7.61
C GLY A 222 6.80 6.31 -6.20
N VAL A 223 7.24 5.54 -5.23
CA VAL A 223 7.40 6.00 -3.85
C VAL A 223 8.84 5.72 -3.40
N ARG A 224 9.55 6.77 -3.00
CA ARG A 224 10.99 6.77 -2.70
C ARG A 224 11.81 6.40 -3.94
N VAL A 225 11.99 7.37 -4.82
CA VAL A 225 12.77 7.23 -6.08
C VAL A 225 14.26 7.41 -5.82
N ILE A 226 14.64 8.52 -5.17
CA ILE A 226 16.04 8.88 -4.94
C ILE A 226 16.43 8.99 -3.47
N SER A 227 15.47 9.12 -2.56
CA SER A 227 15.74 9.43 -1.14
C SER A 227 16.65 8.40 -0.45
N ASP A 228 16.61 7.14 -0.88
CA ASP A 228 17.45 6.07 -0.35
C ASP A 228 18.94 6.24 -0.76
N TYR A 229 19.17 6.94 -1.86
CA TYR A 229 20.50 7.08 -2.48
C TYR A 229 21.13 8.46 -2.26
N LEU A 230 20.45 9.35 -1.54
CA LEU A 230 21.00 10.68 -1.25
C LEU A 230 22.28 10.57 -0.42
N PRO A 231 23.31 11.36 -0.75
CA PRO A 231 24.56 11.42 0.01
C PRO A 231 24.31 11.74 1.49
N ARG A 232 25.22 11.27 2.37
CA ARG A 232 25.11 11.48 3.83
C ARG A 232 25.14 12.96 4.24
N GLN A 233 25.70 13.84 3.39
CA GLN A 233 25.75 15.29 3.61
C GLN A 233 24.36 15.94 3.55
N ILE A 234 23.40 15.30 2.86
CA ILE A 234 22.02 15.78 2.79
C ILE A 234 21.27 15.21 4.00
N SER A 235 20.98 16.09 4.96
CA SER A 235 20.16 15.71 6.12
C SER A 235 18.73 15.43 5.71
N ARG A 236 18.32 14.16 5.83
CA ARG A 236 16.93 13.76 5.52
C ARG A 236 15.90 14.39 6.46
N ARG A 237 16.33 14.86 7.62
CA ARG A 237 15.45 15.54 8.57
C ARG A 237 15.30 17.02 8.21
N ASP A 238 16.43 17.72 7.99
CA ASP A 238 16.43 19.17 7.77
C ASP A 238 15.91 19.54 6.37
N GLU A 239 16.16 18.66 5.37
CA GLU A 239 15.70 18.83 3.98
C GLU A 239 14.41 18.08 3.67
N TYR A 240 13.67 17.62 4.70
CA TYR A 240 12.53 16.72 4.53
C TYR A 240 11.49 17.24 3.53
N GLU A 241 11.06 18.47 3.64
CA GLU A 241 10.04 19.07 2.77
C GLU A 241 10.52 19.19 1.31
N ARG A 242 11.81 19.49 1.11
CA ARG A 242 12.40 19.54 -0.23
C ARG A 242 12.49 18.15 -0.86
N ILE A 243 12.91 17.15 -0.07
CA ILE A 243 12.97 15.76 -0.50
C ILE A 243 11.56 15.27 -0.84
N PHE A 244 10.58 15.51 0.02
CA PHE A 244 9.18 15.14 -0.20
C PHE A 244 8.63 15.78 -1.50
N ALA A 245 8.84 17.08 -1.70
CA ALA A 245 8.37 17.78 -2.89
C ALA A 245 9.03 17.26 -4.18
N LEU A 246 10.33 16.92 -4.14
CA LEU A 246 11.04 16.34 -5.27
C LEU A 246 10.58 14.91 -5.55
N GLU A 247 10.46 14.07 -4.53
CA GLU A 247 9.96 12.69 -4.63
C GLU A 247 8.55 12.63 -5.24
N ARG A 248 7.66 13.55 -4.86
CA ARG A 248 6.32 13.68 -5.48
C ARG A 248 6.40 13.92 -6.99
N LYS A 249 7.30 14.83 -7.41
CA LYS A 249 7.49 15.14 -8.83
C LYS A 249 8.11 13.96 -9.60
N LEU A 250 9.10 13.30 -9.02
CA LEU A 250 9.73 12.13 -9.63
C LEU A 250 8.75 10.95 -9.70
N GLY A 251 8.08 10.63 -8.59
CA GLY A 251 7.17 9.50 -8.51
C GLY A 251 5.94 9.61 -9.44
N SER A 252 5.60 10.81 -9.92
CA SER A 252 4.52 11.01 -10.90
C SER A 252 4.96 10.83 -12.36
N ARG A 253 6.27 10.67 -12.62
CA ARG A 253 6.82 10.50 -13.96
C ARG A 253 7.15 9.03 -14.22
N PRO A 254 6.62 8.43 -15.30
CA PRO A 254 6.77 6.98 -15.56
C PRO A 254 8.23 6.51 -15.56
N GLU A 255 9.15 7.27 -16.14
CA GLU A 255 10.56 6.95 -16.24
C GLU A 255 11.25 6.85 -14.88
N PHE A 256 10.82 7.62 -13.89
CA PHE A 256 11.34 7.57 -12.51
C PHE A 256 10.53 6.62 -11.62
N ALA A 257 9.23 6.56 -11.82
CA ALA A 257 8.37 5.64 -11.07
C ALA A 257 8.78 4.18 -11.27
N ALA A 258 9.25 3.84 -12.48
CA ALA A 258 9.69 2.48 -12.82
C ALA A 258 10.86 1.96 -11.98
N ILE A 259 11.71 2.86 -11.45
CA ILE A 259 12.90 2.51 -10.65
C ILE A 259 12.74 2.81 -9.16
N ALA A 260 11.58 3.28 -8.74
CA ALA A 260 11.31 3.62 -7.34
C ALA A 260 11.42 2.40 -6.42
N ARG A 261 11.65 2.66 -5.13
CA ARG A 261 11.71 1.64 -4.07
C ARG A 261 10.41 0.87 -3.93
N TYR A 262 9.28 1.56 -4.13
CA TYR A 262 7.94 0.98 -4.11
C TYR A 262 7.15 1.47 -5.31
N ILE A 263 6.25 0.60 -5.79
CA ILE A 263 5.26 0.91 -6.82
C ILE A 263 3.91 1.10 -6.12
N GLN A 264 3.26 2.22 -6.41
CA GLN A 264 1.87 2.45 -6.00
C GLN A 264 0.97 2.51 -7.23
N ILE A 265 -0.10 1.73 -7.22
CA ILE A 265 -1.19 1.82 -8.21
C ILE A 265 -2.43 2.36 -7.50
N ILE A 266 -3.07 3.34 -8.12
CA ILE A 266 -4.45 3.73 -7.83
C ILE A 266 -5.32 3.14 -8.93
N ALA A 267 -6.34 2.39 -8.55
CA ALA A 267 -7.23 1.70 -9.48
C ALA A 267 -8.70 1.92 -9.11
N ARG A 268 -9.57 1.71 -10.08
CA ARG A 268 -11.03 1.76 -9.95
C ARG A 268 -11.65 0.59 -10.70
N HIS A 269 -12.90 0.25 -10.42
CA HIS A 269 -13.61 -0.70 -11.28
C HIS A 269 -13.62 -0.21 -12.73
N SER A 270 -13.37 -1.13 -13.66
CA SER A 270 -13.54 -0.85 -15.09
C SER A 270 -15.00 -0.50 -15.31
N CYS A 271 -15.29 0.65 -15.93
CA CYS A 271 -16.63 0.91 -16.43
C CYS A 271 -16.96 -0.22 -17.43
N ALA A 272 -18.07 -0.93 -17.20
CA ALA A 272 -18.62 -1.78 -18.24
C ALA A 272 -18.88 -0.85 -19.45
N SER A 273 -18.18 -1.05 -20.55
CA SER A 273 -18.54 -0.43 -21.81
C SER A 273 -19.97 -0.85 -22.08
N SER A 274 -20.91 0.08 -21.97
CA SER A 274 -22.26 -0.09 -22.52
C SER A 274 -22.06 -0.47 -23.98
N GLY A 275 -22.32 -1.73 -24.30
CA GLY A 275 -22.20 -2.25 -25.65
C GLY A 275 -22.98 -1.33 -26.58
N GLU A 276 -22.31 -0.77 -27.57
CA GLU A 276 -22.98 -0.32 -28.77
C GLU A 276 -23.68 -1.57 -29.34
N GLU A 277 -24.97 -1.72 -29.05
CA GLU A 277 -25.87 -2.49 -29.90
C GLU A 277 -25.91 -1.77 -31.26
N THR A 278 -25.03 -2.16 -32.16
CA THR A 278 -25.25 -1.96 -33.58
C THR A 278 -26.38 -2.91 -33.97
N GLY A 279 -27.60 -2.40 -33.89
CA GLY A 279 -28.77 -3.03 -34.51
C GLY A 279 -28.64 -3.04 -36.02
N PRO A 280 -29.27 -3.99 -36.69
CA PRO A 280 -29.16 -4.28 -38.11
C PRO A 280 -29.71 -3.17 -39.02
#